data_11c2bb05c89d3388861ac1cfe85580e2
#
_entry.id   11c2bb05c89d3388861ac1cfe85580e2
#
_cell.length_a   1.000
_cell.length_b   1.000
_cell.length_c   1.000
_cell.angle_alpha   90.00
_cell.angle_beta   90.00
_cell.angle_gamma   90.00
#
_symmetry.space_group_name_H-M   'P 1'
#
loop_
_entity.id
_entity.type
_entity.pdbx_description
1 polymer ?
#
loop_
_entity_poly.entity_id
_entity_poly.type
_entity_poly.pdbx_seq_one_letter_code
_entity_poly.pdbx_strand_id
1 'polypeptide(L)'
;MAGVAPGKTYTPGLDFSGVIYTCPVKKADSEADRAHKIIQEKLPLLKQINALLAVTFGDRPTFFIDGRADEAKVLDSCQDEPHCRLNIKPEYIIQFYEGKLEPRYGLFKDAFFNEASMPSGKIPVAIKFADLLTPHPPTPPKPASVFSRLPEPTEDIEQVKRDIEEFGYGLVKNVLSPEQVAIMRKAVVEQAAGERKAGIAQVDGGPDGPNQRLWTLINKGDDFLDLLNHPIIDEFIPWALGEHAIITTYTANIARPGNVPMQLHTDQVAVQPPIRDIAFGLNILFYLEDVTEKNGATRVYPGSHKGQVAPEDIFTVEGSAPAEAPAGTALIVDSRIWHATGPNRESAGERPVILLFFMRSFIRQQENNFLSLRRSDVWPKLSDRHKRMLGFYTTGALGGVDGEVREGVFVEWKDGVGKMRAPNDRS
;
A
#
# COMPACT_ATOMS: atom_id res chain seq x y z
N MET A 1 28.78 -7.26 -38.80
CA MET A 1 27.66 -6.30 -39.06
C MET A 1 27.06 -6.69 -40.38
N ALA A 2 25.96 -7.44 -40.39
CA ALA A 2 25.22 -7.79 -41.58
C ALA A 2 24.11 -6.74 -41.74
N GLY A 3 24.18 -5.96 -42.82
CA GLY A 3 23.21 -4.92 -43.14
C GLY A 3 21.82 -5.49 -43.41
N VAL A 4 20.84 -4.91 -42.81
CA VAL A 4 19.41 -5.17 -43.11
C VAL A 4 19.12 -4.51 -44.45
N ALA A 5 18.69 -5.31 -45.44
CA ALA A 5 18.30 -4.83 -46.75
C ALA A 5 17.06 -3.88 -46.61
N PRO A 6 17.06 -2.75 -47.33
CA PRO A 6 15.92 -1.83 -47.34
C PRO A 6 14.76 -2.50 -48.03
N GLY A 7 13.59 -2.57 -47.35
CA GLY A 7 12.33 -3.00 -47.94
C GLY A 7 11.56 -4.11 -47.24
N LYS A 8 11.99 -4.61 -46.09
CA LYS A 8 11.14 -5.49 -45.27
C LYS A 8 10.37 -4.65 -44.27
N THR A 9 9.12 -4.36 -44.56
CA THR A 9 8.12 -3.96 -43.57
C THR A 9 8.11 -5.03 -42.48
N TYR A 10 8.37 -4.60 -41.25
CA TYR A 10 8.22 -5.43 -40.07
C TYR A 10 6.73 -5.75 -39.95
N THR A 11 6.36 -6.98 -40.29
CA THR A 11 5.02 -7.51 -39.98
C THR A 11 5.09 -7.97 -38.52
N PRO A 12 4.37 -7.34 -37.60
CA PRO A 12 4.27 -7.87 -36.25
C PRO A 12 3.36 -9.10 -36.33
N GLY A 13 3.99 -10.25 -36.26
CA GLY A 13 3.29 -11.54 -36.33
C GLY A 13 4.31 -12.67 -36.39
N LEU A 14 5.01 -12.92 -35.28
CA LEU A 14 5.44 -14.27 -35.03
C LEU A 14 4.15 -15.08 -34.87
N ASP A 15 3.83 -15.86 -35.91
CA ASP A 15 2.74 -16.81 -35.86
C ASP A 15 3.16 -17.94 -34.90
N PHE A 16 2.68 -17.88 -33.66
CA PHE A 16 2.83 -18.93 -32.67
C PHE A 16 1.77 -20.04 -32.80
N SER A 17 0.94 -20.02 -33.85
CA SER A 17 -0.11 -21.01 -34.11
C SER A 17 0.41 -22.44 -34.29
N GLY A 18 1.75 -22.62 -34.45
CA GLY A 18 2.42 -23.92 -34.52
C GLY A 18 2.92 -24.47 -33.19
N VAL A 19 2.90 -23.68 -32.12
CA VAL A 19 3.29 -24.16 -30.79
C VAL A 19 2.03 -24.60 -30.05
N ILE A 20 1.56 -25.80 -30.35
CA ILE A 20 0.50 -26.43 -29.57
C ILE A 20 1.13 -26.85 -28.24
N TYR A 21 0.98 -26.02 -27.22
CA TYR A 21 1.13 -26.49 -25.84
C TYR A 21 -0.08 -27.37 -25.54
N THR A 22 0.02 -28.65 -25.91
CA THR A 22 -0.91 -29.67 -25.41
C THR A 22 -0.63 -29.86 -23.93
N CYS A 23 -1.21 -28.99 -23.09
CA CYS A 23 -1.38 -29.35 -21.70
C CYS A 23 -2.34 -30.54 -21.68
N PRO A 24 -1.93 -31.70 -21.16
CA PRO A 24 -2.84 -32.87 -21.14
C PRO A 24 -4.02 -32.52 -20.24
N VAL A 25 -5.20 -32.27 -20.85
CA VAL A 25 -6.47 -31.91 -20.19
C VAL A 25 -6.82 -32.83 -19.02
N LYS A 26 -6.45 -34.12 -19.11
CA LYS A 26 -6.65 -35.12 -18.05
C LYS A 26 -5.84 -34.85 -16.76
N LYS A 27 -4.69 -34.17 -16.83
CA LYS A 27 -3.85 -33.89 -15.66
C LYS A 27 -4.34 -32.66 -14.90
N ALA A 28 -4.89 -31.67 -15.61
CA ALA A 28 -5.47 -30.48 -15.01
C ALA A 28 -6.72 -30.80 -14.18
N ASP A 29 -7.56 -31.73 -14.65
CA ASP A 29 -8.76 -32.16 -13.91
C ASP A 29 -8.43 -32.83 -12.58
N SER A 30 -7.40 -33.68 -12.56
CA SER A 30 -6.93 -34.33 -11.32
C SER A 30 -6.31 -33.36 -10.33
N GLU A 31 -5.67 -32.29 -10.81
CA GLU A 31 -5.06 -31.27 -9.96
C GLU A 31 -6.13 -30.36 -9.32
N ALA A 32 -7.17 -30.00 -10.06
CA ALA A 32 -8.26 -29.22 -9.50
C ALA A 32 -9.07 -29.99 -8.45
N ASP A 33 -9.32 -31.29 -8.69
CA ASP A 33 -10.00 -32.15 -7.71
C ASP A 33 -9.16 -32.30 -6.44
N ARG A 34 -7.84 -32.47 -6.61
CA ARG A 34 -6.89 -32.51 -5.49
C ARG A 34 -6.87 -31.21 -4.71
N ALA A 35 -6.83 -30.05 -5.41
CA ALA A 35 -6.87 -28.73 -4.79
C ALA A 35 -8.18 -28.50 -4.02
N HIS A 36 -9.33 -28.88 -4.59
CA HIS A 36 -10.61 -28.85 -3.89
C HIS A 36 -10.60 -29.69 -2.62
N LYS A 37 -10.06 -30.93 -2.68
CA LYS A 37 -9.94 -31.79 -1.51
C LYS A 37 -9.08 -31.16 -0.41
N ILE A 38 -7.97 -30.52 -0.76
CA ILE A 38 -7.12 -29.76 0.18
C ILE A 38 -7.91 -28.64 0.83
N ILE A 39 -8.66 -27.87 0.05
CA ILE A 39 -9.51 -26.79 0.58
C ILE A 39 -10.54 -27.34 1.57
N GLN A 40 -11.20 -28.45 1.23
CA GLN A 40 -12.15 -29.12 2.11
C GLN A 40 -11.51 -29.60 3.42
N GLU A 41 -10.32 -30.17 3.36
CA GLU A 41 -9.56 -30.60 4.54
C GLU A 41 -9.19 -29.43 5.45
N LYS A 42 -8.88 -28.27 4.86
CA LYS A 42 -8.48 -27.04 5.57
C LYS A 42 -9.63 -26.16 6.03
N LEU A 43 -10.89 -26.49 5.73
CA LEU A 43 -12.06 -25.69 6.10
C LEU A 43 -12.08 -25.24 7.57
N PRO A 44 -11.75 -26.10 8.57
CA PRO A 44 -11.73 -25.66 9.97
C PRO A 44 -10.78 -24.46 10.23
N LEU A 45 -9.67 -24.38 9.47
CA LEU A 45 -8.74 -23.26 9.55
C LEU A 45 -9.23 -22.07 8.71
N LEU A 46 -9.89 -22.34 7.58
CA LEU A 46 -10.35 -21.29 6.66
C LEU A 46 -11.49 -20.43 7.23
N LYS A 47 -12.13 -20.83 8.32
CA LYS A 47 -12.98 -19.95 9.13
C LYS A 47 -12.26 -18.64 9.50
N GLN A 48 -10.95 -18.69 9.74
CA GLN A 48 -10.15 -17.53 10.14
C GLN A 48 -10.06 -16.44 9.07
N ILE A 49 -10.44 -16.70 7.80
CA ILE A 49 -10.51 -15.64 6.78
C ILE A 49 -11.59 -14.60 7.11
N ASN A 50 -12.62 -15.00 7.85
CA ASN A 50 -13.77 -14.17 8.26
C ASN A 50 -14.36 -13.34 7.10
N ALA A 51 -14.44 -13.96 5.94
CA ALA A 51 -14.80 -13.30 4.68
C ALA A 51 -15.41 -14.30 3.70
N LEU A 52 -16.06 -13.76 2.65
CA LEU A 52 -16.46 -14.49 1.47
C LEU A 52 -15.37 -14.34 0.39
N LEU A 53 -14.74 -15.45 0.00
CA LEU A 53 -13.72 -15.50 -1.04
C LEU A 53 -14.25 -16.25 -2.26
N ALA A 54 -14.24 -15.62 -3.44
CA ALA A 54 -14.52 -16.27 -4.70
C ALA A 54 -13.22 -16.83 -5.29
N VAL A 55 -13.19 -18.12 -5.62
CA VAL A 55 -12.02 -18.81 -6.18
C VAL A 55 -12.37 -19.39 -7.54
N THR A 56 -11.51 -19.15 -8.52
CA THR A 56 -11.61 -19.70 -9.87
C THR A 56 -10.33 -20.45 -10.21
N PHE A 57 -10.45 -21.64 -10.77
CA PHE A 57 -9.33 -22.42 -11.29
C PHE A 57 -9.27 -22.31 -12.82
N GLY A 58 -8.55 -21.30 -13.32
CA GLY A 58 -8.48 -21.03 -14.75
C GLY A 58 -9.84 -20.73 -15.36
N ASP A 59 -10.29 -21.54 -16.32
CA ASP A 59 -11.58 -21.37 -17.01
C ASP A 59 -12.74 -22.15 -16.37
N ARG A 60 -12.53 -22.73 -15.20
CA ARG A 60 -13.57 -23.49 -14.48
C ARG A 60 -14.59 -22.60 -13.81
N PRO A 61 -15.78 -23.10 -13.47
CA PRO A 61 -16.75 -22.37 -12.67
C PRO A 61 -16.15 -21.86 -11.35
N THR A 62 -16.50 -20.63 -11.00
CA THR A 62 -16.13 -20.04 -9.71
C THR A 62 -16.90 -20.73 -8.60
N PHE A 63 -16.22 -21.05 -7.52
CA PHE A 63 -16.80 -21.49 -6.26
C PHE A 63 -16.44 -20.49 -5.16
N PHE A 64 -17.12 -20.60 -4.02
CA PHE A 64 -16.93 -19.64 -2.93
C PHE A 64 -16.52 -20.37 -1.66
N ILE A 65 -15.63 -19.72 -0.89
CA ILE A 65 -15.29 -20.12 0.46
C ILE A 65 -15.89 -19.09 1.39
N ASP A 66 -16.89 -19.47 2.16
CA ASP A 66 -17.55 -18.60 3.11
C ASP A 66 -17.07 -18.90 4.53
N GLY A 67 -16.20 -18.04 5.05
CA GLY A 67 -15.68 -18.11 6.41
C GLY A 67 -16.35 -17.15 7.41
N ARG A 68 -17.47 -16.53 7.06
CA ARG A 68 -18.16 -15.53 7.89
C ARG A 68 -18.97 -16.14 9.05
N ALA A 69 -19.36 -17.40 8.92
CA ALA A 69 -20.13 -18.12 9.95
C ALA A 69 -19.20 -18.90 10.90
N ASP A 70 -19.78 -19.56 11.89
CA ASP A 70 -19.03 -20.38 12.86
C ASP A 70 -18.25 -21.52 12.25
N GLU A 71 -18.70 -22.00 11.10
CA GLU A 71 -18.01 -23.00 10.29
C GLU A 71 -17.83 -22.47 8.87
N ALA A 72 -16.61 -22.60 8.33
CA ALA A 72 -16.37 -22.29 6.94
C ALA A 72 -17.01 -23.33 6.01
N LYS A 73 -17.51 -22.86 4.85
CA LYS A 73 -18.17 -23.71 3.84
C LYS A 73 -17.65 -23.42 2.45
N VAL A 74 -17.63 -24.43 1.60
CA VAL A 74 -17.49 -24.27 0.16
C VAL A 74 -18.88 -24.26 -0.46
N LEU A 75 -19.14 -23.26 -1.32
CA LEU A 75 -20.44 -23.07 -2.00
C LEU A 75 -20.19 -23.02 -3.50
N ASP A 76 -21.02 -23.72 -4.28
CA ASP A 76 -20.96 -23.67 -5.75
C ASP A 76 -21.52 -22.36 -6.33
N SER A 77 -22.33 -21.65 -5.55
CA SER A 77 -22.88 -20.34 -5.90
C SER A 77 -23.17 -19.51 -4.67
N CYS A 78 -23.05 -18.18 -4.80
CA CYS A 78 -23.41 -17.22 -3.76
C CYS A 78 -23.97 -15.96 -4.42
N GLN A 79 -25.00 -15.34 -3.82
CA GLN A 79 -25.57 -14.08 -4.30
C GLN A 79 -24.88 -12.87 -3.69
N ASP A 80 -24.17 -13.06 -2.57
CA ASP A 80 -23.44 -11.99 -1.91
C ASP A 80 -22.20 -11.60 -2.73
N GLU A 81 -21.87 -10.31 -2.74
CA GLU A 81 -20.63 -9.83 -3.33
C GLU A 81 -19.42 -10.33 -2.51
N PRO A 82 -18.46 -11.05 -3.12
CA PRO A 82 -17.31 -11.56 -2.40
C PRO A 82 -16.36 -10.42 -1.98
N HIS A 83 -15.77 -10.56 -0.82
CA HIS A 83 -14.77 -9.63 -0.31
C HIS A 83 -13.48 -9.65 -1.16
N CYS A 84 -13.15 -10.80 -1.72
CA CYS A 84 -12.00 -10.96 -2.62
C CYS A 84 -12.32 -11.98 -3.71
N ARG A 85 -11.78 -11.76 -4.90
CA ARG A 85 -11.82 -12.70 -6.04
C ARG A 85 -10.41 -13.14 -6.36
N LEU A 86 -10.22 -14.44 -6.51
CA LEU A 86 -8.93 -15.06 -6.77
C LEU A 86 -9.07 -16.03 -7.95
N ASN A 87 -8.34 -15.76 -9.04
CA ASN A 87 -8.14 -16.73 -10.11
C ASN A 87 -6.74 -17.32 -9.95
N ILE A 88 -6.64 -18.60 -9.62
CA ILE A 88 -5.39 -19.27 -9.27
C ILE A 88 -5.30 -20.66 -9.91
N LYS A 89 -4.09 -21.08 -10.26
CA LYS A 89 -3.85 -22.41 -10.75
C LYS A 89 -3.98 -23.43 -9.61
N PRO A 90 -4.70 -24.56 -9.83
CA PRO A 90 -4.89 -25.58 -8.78
C PRO A 90 -3.57 -26.15 -8.27
N GLU A 91 -2.55 -26.25 -9.11
CA GLU A 91 -1.21 -26.70 -8.70
C GLU A 91 -0.57 -25.81 -7.63
N TYR A 92 -0.91 -24.51 -7.54
CA TYR A 92 -0.38 -23.64 -6.50
C TYR A 92 -0.99 -23.94 -5.15
N ILE A 93 -2.28 -24.27 -5.09
CA ILE A 93 -2.94 -24.74 -3.87
C ILE A 93 -2.23 -26.00 -3.35
N ILE A 94 -1.90 -26.94 -4.26
CA ILE A 94 -1.18 -28.16 -3.90
C ILE A 94 0.22 -27.84 -3.38
N GLN A 95 0.93 -26.93 -4.05
CA GLN A 95 2.28 -26.52 -3.66
C GLN A 95 2.31 -25.75 -2.34
N PHE A 96 1.28 -24.93 -2.04
CA PHE A 96 1.11 -24.30 -0.73
C PHE A 96 0.95 -25.36 0.36
N TYR A 97 0.04 -26.29 0.14
CA TYR A 97 -0.22 -27.38 1.08
C TYR A 97 1.02 -28.26 1.34
N GLU A 98 1.83 -28.48 0.34
CA GLU A 98 3.08 -29.24 0.43
C GLU A 98 4.27 -28.42 0.94
N GLY A 99 4.10 -27.10 1.17
CA GLY A 99 5.19 -26.20 1.58
C GLY A 99 6.25 -25.97 0.51
N LYS A 100 5.94 -26.26 -0.76
CA LYS A 100 6.87 -26.14 -1.90
C LYS A 100 6.86 -24.78 -2.57
N LEU A 101 5.87 -23.96 -2.30
CA LEU A 101 5.70 -22.62 -2.86
C LEU A 101 5.33 -21.67 -1.75
N GLU A 102 6.06 -20.54 -1.66
CA GLU A 102 5.72 -19.48 -0.73
C GLU A 102 4.35 -18.85 -1.14
N PRO A 103 3.37 -18.77 -0.21
CA PRO A 103 1.99 -18.42 -0.56
C PRO A 103 1.86 -17.07 -1.27
N ARG A 104 2.50 -16.03 -0.75
CA ARG A 104 2.39 -14.68 -1.32
C ARG A 104 3.02 -14.59 -2.70
N TYR A 105 4.18 -15.22 -2.89
CA TYR A 105 4.79 -15.30 -4.21
C TYR A 105 3.89 -16.04 -5.19
N GLY A 106 3.30 -17.17 -4.76
CA GLY A 106 2.41 -17.96 -5.62
C GLY A 106 1.13 -17.22 -6.03
N LEU A 107 0.56 -16.41 -5.13
CA LEU A 107 -0.63 -15.59 -5.44
C LEU A 107 -0.39 -14.55 -6.54
N PHE A 108 0.82 -14.01 -6.65
CA PHE A 108 1.09 -12.85 -7.50
C PHE A 108 2.00 -13.13 -8.68
N LYS A 109 2.71 -14.28 -8.72
CA LYS A 109 3.72 -14.52 -9.77
C LYS A 109 3.14 -14.54 -11.19
N ASP A 110 1.92 -15.03 -11.36
CA ASP A 110 1.27 -15.06 -12.68
C ASP A 110 0.64 -13.71 -13.05
N ALA A 111 0.37 -12.85 -12.08
CA ALA A 111 -0.21 -11.53 -12.32
C ALA A 111 0.71 -10.61 -13.13
N PHE A 112 2.03 -10.84 -13.13
CA PHE A 112 2.97 -10.13 -13.98
C PHE A 112 2.78 -10.40 -15.47
N PHE A 113 2.18 -11.54 -15.82
CA PHE A 113 1.99 -11.97 -17.20
C PHE A 113 0.51 -12.02 -17.61
N ASN A 114 -0.38 -12.05 -16.63
CA ASN A 114 -1.82 -12.13 -16.84
C ASN A 114 -2.56 -11.36 -15.73
N GLU A 115 -3.06 -10.19 -16.08
CA GLU A 115 -3.78 -9.32 -15.14
C GLU A 115 -5.01 -10.00 -14.52
N ALA A 116 -5.66 -10.93 -15.24
CA ALA A 116 -6.79 -11.71 -14.72
C ALA A 116 -6.41 -12.64 -13.55
N SER A 117 -5.12 -12.90 -13.35
CA SER A 117 -4.60 -13.66 -12.20
C SER A 117 -4.32 -12.78 -10.98
N MET A 118 -4.47 -11.46 -11.08
CA MET A 118 -4.32 -10.56 -9.94
C MET A 118 -5.52 -10.70 -9.01
N PRO A 119 -5.30 -10.99 -7.71
CA PRO A 119 -6.41 -10.95 -6.74
C PRO A 119 -7.06 -9.57 -6.75
N SER A 120 -8.38 -9.51 -6.73
CA SER A 120 -9.14 -8.26 -6.72
C SER A 120 -10.03 -8.14 -5.49
N GLY A 121 -10.36 -6.90 -5.11
CA GLY A 121 -11.07 -6.62 -3.86
C GLY A 121 -10.12 -6.54 -2.66
N LYS A 122 -10.47 -7.18 -1.55
CA LYS A 122 -9.68 -7.16 -0.30
C LYS A 122 -8.52 -8.17 -0.36
N ILE A 123 -7.44 -7.83 -1.01
CA ILE A 123 -6.25 -8.68 -1.21
C ILE A 123 -5.77 -9.41 0.07
N PRO A 124 -5.77 -8.79 1.28
CA PRO A 124 -5.39 -9.50 2.50
C PRO A 124 -6.16 -10.80 2.75
N VAL A 125 -7.40 -10.92 2.26
CA VAL A 125 -8.20 -12.16 2.35
C VAL A 125 -7.54 -13.29 1.53
N ALA A 126 -7.08 -13.00 0.32
CA ALA A 126 -6.39 -13.98 -0.51
C ALA A 126 -5.04 -14.40 0.11
N ILE A 127 -4.30 -13.43 0.67
CA ILE A 127 -3.03 -13.72 1.36
C ILE A 127 -3.27 -14.64 2.55
N LYS A 128 -4.24 -14.31 3.40
CA LYS A 128 -4.59 -15.13 4.57
C LYS A 128 -5.07 -16.52 4.16
N PHE A 129 -5.91 -16.61 3.14
CA PHE A 129 -6.33 -17.90 2.57
C PHE A 129 -5.13 -18.78 2.19
N ALA A 130 -4.18 -18.24 1.42
CA ALA A 130 -3.02 -18.97 0.98
C ALA A 130 -2.09 -19.37 2.15
N ASP A 131 -1.87 -18.47 3.11
CA ASP A 131 -1.10 -18.75 4.32
C ASP A 131 -1.71 -19.93 5.14
N LEU A 132 -3.04 -19.98 5.26
CA LEU A 132 -3.75 -21.04 6.01
C LEU A 132 -3.69 -22.41 5.33
N LEU A 133 -3.44 -22.48 4.03
CA LEU A 133 -3.30 -23.74 3.31
C LEU A 133 -1.96 -24.42 3.55
N THR A 134 -0.95 -23.71 4.07
CA THR A 134 0.39 -24.28 4.29
C THR A 134 0.41 -25.36 5.36
N PRO A 135 1.45 -26.24 5.39
CA PRO A 135 1.60 -27.26 6.44
C PRO A 135 1.71 -26.62 7.86
N HIS A 136 2.35 -25.46 7.91
CA HIS A 136 2.57 -24.69 9.14
C HIS A 136 2.09 -23.27 8.93
N PRO A 137 0.77 -23.01 9.07
CA PRO A 137 0.25 -21.66 8.93
C PRO A 137 0.95 -20.69 9.89
N PRO A 138 1.31 -19.49 9.44
CA PRO A 138 1.96 -18.54 10.28
C PRO A 138 1.05 -18.14 11.44
N THR A 139 1.63 -17.98 12.63
CA THR A 139 0.87 -17.56 13.81
C THR A 139 0.49 -16.09 13.67
N PRO A 140 -0.78 -15.74 13.87
CA PRO A 140 -1.21 -14.34 13.87
C PRO A 140 -0.45 -13.49 14.89
N PRO A 141 -0.30 -12.19 14.66
CA PRO A 141 0.36 -11.29 15.62
C PRO A 141 -0.44 -11.27 16.94
N LYS A 142 0.29 -11.11 18.04
CA LYS A 142 -0.31 -11.04 19.37
C LYS A 142 -1.13 -9.74 19.50
N PRO A 143 -2.28 -9.76 20.21
CA PRO A 143 -3.02 -8.55 20.49
C PRO A 143 -2.23 -7.58 21.37
N ALA A 144 -2.52 -6.29 21.25
CA ALA A 144 -1.82 -5.23 21.96
C ALA A 144 -1.83 -5.41 23.50
N SER A 145 -2.89 -6.01 24.03
CA SER A 145 -3.06 -6.24 25.48
C SER A 145 -2.03 -7.17 26.12
N VAL A 146 -1.27 -7.93 25.36
CA VAL A 146 -0.24 -8.83 25.90
C VAL A 146 1.12 -8.14 26.11
N PHE A 147 1.29 -6.93 25.57
CA PHE A 147 2.54 -6.19 25.73
C PHE A 147 2.55 -5.44 27.07
N SER A 148 3.62 -5.54 27.82
CA SER A 148 3.79 -4.84 29.11
C SER A 148 3.95 -3.33 28.96
N ARG A 149 4.42 -2.88 27.79
CA ARG A 149 4.45 -1.48 27.37
C ARG A 149 4.13 -1.36 25.87
N LEU A 150 3.69 -0.20 25.47
CA LEU A 150 3.56 0.23 24.08
C LEU A 150 4.31 1.56 23.89
N PRO A 151 4.62 1.95 22.65
CA PRO A 151 5.21 3.25 22.37
C PRO A 151 4.36 4.41 22.91
N GLU A 152 5.02 5.32 23.62
CA GLU A 152 4.42 6.56 24.13
C GLU A 152 5.08 7.78 23.47
N PRO A 153 4.37 8.93 23.35
CA PRO A 153 4.94 10.14 22.78
C PRO A 153 6.15 10.63 23.56
N THR A 154 7.31 10.75 22.89
CA THR A 154 8.58 11.20 23.49
C THR A 154 9.35 12.12 22.53
N GLU A 155 10.27 12.92 23.05
CA GLU A 155 11.23 13.70 22.25
C GLU A 155 12.55 12.92 22.04
N ASP A 156 12.74 11.78 22.71
CA ASP A 156 13.91 10.94 22.53
C ASP A 156 13.81 10.16 21.21
N ILE A 157 14.46 10.67 20.19
CA ILE A 157 14.47 10.10 18.83
C ILE A 157 15.00 8.67 18.83
N GLU A 158 16.03 8.38 19.61
CA GLU A 158 16.61 7.04 19.68
C GLU A 158 15.64 6.04 20.35
N GLN A 159 14.83 6.51 21.33
CA GLN A 159 13.76 5.68 21.88
C GLN A 159 12.69 5.40 20.82
N VAL A 160 12.31 6.40 20.02
CA VAL A 160 11.33 6.22 18.95
C VAL A 160 11.85 5.23 17.88
N LYS A 161 13.12 5.30 17.50
CA LYS A 161 13.74 4.31 16.59
C LYS A 161 13.65 2.89 17.15
N ARG A 162 14.01 2.71 18.43
CA ARG A 162 13.86 1.41 19.12
C ARG A 162 12.41 0.93 19.13
N ASP A 163 11.47 1.84 19.37
CA ASP A 163 10.04 1.51 19.35
C ASP A 163 9.57 1.06 17.96
N ILE A 164 10.05 1.71 16.91
CA ILE A 164 9.75 1.30 15.51
C ILE A 164 10.34 -0.10 15.23
N GLU A 165 11.56 -0.38 15.65
CA GLU A 165 12.19 -1.70 15.49
C GLU A 165 11.47 -2.79 16.29
N GLU A 166 10.97 -2.49 17.48
CA GLU A 166 10.29 -3.44 18.35
C GLU A 166 8.83 -3.65 17.99
N PHE A 167 8.09 -2.56 17.79
CA PHE A 167 6.62 -2.54 17.65
C PHE A 167 6.13 -2.21 16.24
N GLY A 168 6.98 -1.67 15.36
CA GLY A 168 6.63 -1.24 14.01
C GLY A 168 6.11 0.20 13.93
N TYR A 169 6.05 0.93 15.04
CA TYR A 169 5.68 2.34 15.09
C TYR A 169 6.29 3.05 16.29
N GLY A 170 6.34 4.37 16.24
CA GLY A 170 6.76 5.21 17.34
C GLY A 170 6.20 6.63 17.24
N LEU A 171 6.23 7.38 18.32
CA LEU A 171 5.57 8.69 18.44
C LEU A 171 6.58 9.75 18.89
N VAL A 172 6.87 10.72 18.02
CA VAL A 172 7.70 11.89 18.32
C VAL A 172 6.81 13.06 18.69
N LYS A 173 6.82 13.49 19.96
CA LYS A 173 6.02 14.65 20.40
C LYS A 173 6.70 15.98 20.05
N ASN A 174 5.91 17.06 20.02
CA ASN A 174 6.38 18.44 19.79
C ASN A 174 7.13 18.62 18.45
N VAL A 175 6.77 17.82 17.43
CA VAL A 175 7.33 17.95 16.08
C VAL A 175 6.84 19.24 15.42
N LEU A 176 5.55 19.55 15.53
CA LEU A 176 4.99 20.83 15.09
C LEU A 176 4.69 21.73 16.29
N SER A 177 5.06 23.00 16.18
CA SER A 177 4.64 23.99 17.17
C SER A 177 3.12 24.23 17.13
N PRO A 178 2.51 24.78 18.19
CA PRO A 178 1.08 25.10 18.18
C PRO A 178 0.67 25.99 17.00
N GLU A 179 1.53 26.92 16.58
CA GLU A 179 1.31 27.79 15.44
C GLU A 179 1.33 27.02 14.13
N GLN A 180 2.29 26.10 13.96
CA GLN A 180 2.37 25.23 12.78
C GLN A 180 1.16 24.30 12.71
N VAL A 181 0.74 23.71 13.83
CA VAL A 181 -0.48 22.92 13.92
C VAL A 181 -1.69 23.71 13.46
N ALA A 182 -1.86 24.95 13.94
CA ALA A 182 -2.98 25.80 13.58
C ALA A 182 -3.01 26.11 12.08
N ILE A 183 -1.85 26.46 11.49
CA ILE A 183 -1.70 26.73 10.06
C ILE A 183 -2.05 25.48 9.23
N MET A 184 -1.43 24.34 9.55
CA MET A 184 -1.64 23.11 8.80
C MET A 184 -3.08 22.57 8.93
N ARG A 185 -3.65 22.66 10.14
CA ARG A 185 -5.05 22.29 10.37
C ARG A 185 -6.00 23.14 9.52
N LYS A 186 -5.80 24.45 9.51
CA LYS A 186 -6.58 25.38 8.69
C LYS A 186 -6.46 25.02 7.20
N ALA A 187 -5.25 24.84 6.68
CA ALA A 187 -5.01 24.50 5.29
C ALA A 187 -5.73 23.19 4.88
N VAL A 188 -5.65 22.14 5.70
CA VAL A 188 -6.33 20.87 5.45
C VAL A 188 -7.85 21.02 5.46
N VAL A 189 -8.41 21.70 6.46
CA VAL A 189 -9.88 21.84 6.62
C VAL A 189 -10.47 22.71 5.50
N GLU A 190 -9.83 23.82 5.15
CA GLU A 190 -10.27 24.70 4.06
C GLU A 190 -10.19 23.99 2.70
N GLN A 191 -9.11 23.22 2.43
CA GLN A 191 -9.00 22.42 1.23
C GLN A 191 -10.11 21.37 1.16
N ALA A 192 -10.37 20.66 2.25
CA ALA A 192 -11.43 19.67 2.33
C ALA A 192 -12.82 20.23 2.04
N ALA A 193 -13.11 21.40 2.62
CA ALA A 193 -14.36 22.11 2.36
C ALA A 193 -14.46 22.54 0.89
N GLY A 194 -13.37 23.03 0.30
CA GLY A 194 -13.29 23.40 -1.10
C GLY A 194 -13.58 22.22 -2.04
N GLU A 195 -12.98 21.05 -1.77
CA GLU A 195 -13.21 19.85 -2.57
C GLU A 195 -14.67 19.33 -2.46
N ARG A 196 -15.26 19.37 -1.26
CA ARG A 196 -16.69 19.05 -1.10
C ARG A 196 -17.58 20.01 -1.89
N LYS A 197 -17.32 21.32 -1.78
CA LYS A 197 -18.07 22.35 -2.53
C LYS A 197 -17.95 22.15 -4.05
N ALA A 198 -16.80 21.73 -4.53
CA ALA A 198 -16.54 21.45 -5.94
C ALA A 198 -17.07 20.09 -6.42
N GLY A 199 -17.57 19.23 -5.53
CA GLY A 199 -18.07 17.90 -5.87
C GLY A 199 -16.98 16.90 -6.27
N ILE A 200 -15.72 17.14 -5.87
CA ILE A 200 -14.56 16.29 -6.20
C ILE A 200 -13.97 15.59 -4.97
N ALA A 201 -14.58 15.77 -3.80
CA ALA A 201 -14.09 15.17 -2.57
C ALA A 201 -14.09 13.63 -2.65
N GLN A 202 -12.99 13.01 -2.30
CA GLN A 202 -12.92 11.58 -2.11
C GLN A 202 -13.29 11.23 -0.67
N VAL A 203 -14.40 10.51 -0.52
CA VAL A 203 -14.99 10.18 0.77
C VAL A 203 -15.20 8.68 0.91
N ASP A 204 -15.06 8.19 2.15
CA ASP A 204 -15.27 6.80 2.53
C ASP A 204 -15.71 6.70 4.01
N GLY A 205 -15.60 5.51 4.58
CA GLY A 205 -15.86 5.31 6.02
C GLY A 205 -17.32 5.05 6.37
N GLY A 206 -18.13 4.63 5.41
CA GLY A 206 -19.53 4.26 5.62
C GLY A 206 -20.54 5.20 4.95
N PRO A 207 -21.80 5.14 5.35
CA PRO A 207 -22.84 6.01 4.81
C PRO A 207 -22.47 7.50 4.94
N ASP A 208 -22.82 8.27 3.93
CA ASP A 208 -22.55 9.73 3.82
C ASP A 208 -21.07 10.14 3.78
N GLY A 209 -20.15 9.17 3.69
CA GLY A 209 -18.72 9.40 3.57
C GLY A 209 -18.13 10.26 4.67
N PRO A 210 -18.18 9.83 5.95
CA PRO A 210 -17.65 10.62 7.06
C PRO A 210 -16.13 10.83 7.00
N ASN A 211 -15.39 9.92 6.40
CA ASN A 211 -13.98 10.16 6.12
C ASN A 211 -13.79 10.92 4.82
N GLN A 212 -12.78 11.76 4.77
CA GLN A 212 -12.36 12.44 3.54
C GLN A 212 -10.85 12.34 3.39
N ARG A 213 -10.39 11.95 2.19
CA ARG A 213 -8.98 11.95 1.84
C ARG A 213 -8.67 13.06 0.86
N LEU A 214 -7.67 13.87 1.20
CA LEU A 214 -7.07 14.85 0.30
C LEU A 214 -5.83 14.22 -0.32
N TRP A 215 -5.77 14.18 -1.64
CA TRP A 215 -4.64 13.64 -2.38
C TRP A 215 -3.73 14.75 -2.91
N THR A 216 -2.47 14.42 -3.15
CA THR A 216 -1.50 15.30 -3.84
C THR A 216 -1.38 16.66 -3.16
N LEU A 217 -1.14 16.68 -1.86
CA LEU A 217 -1.01 17.93 -1.08
C LEU A 217 0.07 18.86 -1.61
N ILE A 218 1.08 18.31 -2.29
CA ILE A 218 2.13 19.07 -2.98
C ILE A 218 1.58 20.15 -3.92
N ASN A 219 0.36 19.98 -4.44
CA ASN A 219 -0.30 20.91 -5.36
C ASN A 219 -1.33 21.83 -4.68
N LYS A 220 -1.45 21.79 -3.36
CA LYS A 220 -2.59 22.38 -2.63
C LYS A 220 -2.25 23.58 -1.74
N GLY A 221 -1.02 24.06 -1.79
CA GLY A 221 -0.61 25.27 -1.07
C GLY A 221 0.84 25.25 -0.63
N ASP A 222 1.36 26.45 -0.35
CA ASP A 222 2.76 26.62 0.02
C ASP A 222 3.05 26.05 1.41
N ASP A 223 2.08 26.06 2.34
CA ASP A 223 2.20 25.45 3.66
C ASP A 223 2.56 23.96 3.57
N PHE A 224 2.00 23.24 2.58
CA PHE A 224 2.32 21.84 2.36
C PHE A 224 3.72 21.64 1.76
N LEU A 225 4.23 22.59 0.95
CA LEU A 225 5.61 22.58 0.48
C LEU A 225 6.58 22.82 1.64
N ASP A 226 6.25 23.76 2.52
CA ASP A 226 7.08 24.12 3.68
C ASP A 226 7.22 22.94 4.64
N LEU A 227 6.16 22.14 4.86
CA LEU A 227 6.21 20.95 5.71
C LEU A 227 7.23 19.92 5.22
N LEU A 228 7.51 19.84 3.93
CA LEU A 228 8.53 18.94 3.38
C LEU A 228 9.97 19.34 3.75
N ASN A 229 10.17 20.52 4.30
CA ASN A 229 11.45 20.96 4.81
C ASN A 229 11.67 20.61 6.30
N HIS A 230 10.69 19.94 6.93
CA HIS A 230 10.76 19.62 8.36
C HIS A 230 11.89 18.62 8.66
N PRO A 231 12.77 18.88 9.68
CA PRO A 231 13.92 18.05 10.00
C PRO A 231 13.60 16.59 10.35
N ILE A 232 12.39 16.30 10.85
CA ILE A 232 11.95 14.94 11.18
C ILE A 232 12.07 13.98 10.00
N ILE A 233 11.94 14.49 8.77
CA ILE A 233 12.09 13.70 7.54
C ILE A 233 13.53 13.23 7.39
N ASP A 234 14.50 14.13 7.61
CA ASP A 234 15.93 13.82 7.50
C ASP A 234 16.41 12.87 8.59
N GLU A 235 15.69 12.84 9.73
CA GLU A 235 16.00 11.95 10.84
C GLU A 235 15.56 10.51 10.59
N PHE A 236 14.36 10.30 10.08
CA PHE A 236 13.78 8.95 9.99
C PHE A 236 13.88 8.33 8.60
N ILE A 237 13.80 9.10 7.51
CA ILE A 237 13.74 8.54 6.16
C ILE A 237 15.07 7.92 5.75
N PRO A 238 16.24 8.58 5.86
CA PRO A 238 17.53 7.96 5.56
C PRO A 238 17.84 6.75 6.45
N TRP A 239 17.50 6.84 7.73
CA TRP A 239 17.69 5.75 8.69
C TRP A 239 16.92 4.47 8.29
N ALA A 240 15.65 4.60 7.91
CA ALA A 240 14.79 3.44 7.61
C ALA A 240 14.92 2.94 6.16
N LEU A 241 15.06 3.84 5.20
CA LEU A 241 14.91 3.55 3.77
C LEU A 241 16.15 3.85 2.93
N GLY A 242 17.13 4.58 3.48
CA GLY A 242 18.29 5.09 2.76
C GLY A 242 18.05 6.47 2.14
N GLU A 243 19.17 7.10 1.71
CA GLU A 243 19.24 8.50 1.26
C GLU A 243 18.37 8.84 0.04
N HIS A 244 18.00 7.84 -0.75
CA HIS A 244 17.31 8.03 -2.03
C HIS A 244 15.82 7.65 -1.97
N ALA A 245 15.24 7.55 -0.78
CA ALA A 245 13.81 7.30 -0.65
C ALA A 245 12.99 8.45 -1.25
N ILE A 246 11.85 8.11 -1.84
CA ILE A 246 10.98 9.06 -2.54
C ILE A 246 9.56 9.05 -1.96
N ILE A 247 8.89 10.19 -2.03
CA ILE A 247 7.48 10.32 -1.63
C ILE A 247 6.62 9.50 -2.60
N THR A 248 5.88 8.54 -2.06
CA THR A 248 4.89 7.78 -2.83
C THR A 248 3.51 8.40 -2.77
N THR A 249 3.11 8.91 -1.59
CA THR A 249 1.90 9.71 -1.42
C THR A 249 2.12 10.83 -0.41
N TYR A 250 1.48 11.97 -0.66
CA TYR A 250 1.40 13.09 0.27
C TYR A 250 -0.05 13.53 0.40
N THR A 251 -0.71 13.06 1.46
CA THR A 251 -2.17 13.12 1.61
C THR A 251 -2.56 13.65 2.98
N ALA A 252 -3.83 14.03 3.15
CA ALA A 252 -4.44 14.18 4.46
C ALA A 252 -5.69 13.32 4.58
N ASN A 253 -5.92 12.79 5.77
CA ASN A 253 -7.11 12.03 6.10
C ASN A 253 -7.87 12.72 7.23
N ILE A 254 -9.16 12.95 7.02
CA ILE A 254 -10.06 13.56 7.99
C ILE A 254 -11.09 12.51 8.40
N ALA A 255 -11.05 12.10 9.67
CA ALA A 255 -12.05 11.20 10.24
C ALA A 255 -13.12 12.02 10.97
N ARG A 256 -14.39 11.86 10.58
CA ARG A 256 -15.54 12.52 11.21
C ARG A 256 -16.39 11.52 11.99
N PRO A 257 -17.21 12.00 12.92
CA PRO A 257 -18.12 11.15 13.70
C PRO A 257 -18.94 10.20 12.85
N GLY A 258 -19.08 8.96 13.32
CA GLY A 258 -19.86 7.94 12.65
C GLY A 258 -19.13 7.17 11.54
N ASN A 259 -17.82 7.39 11.35
CA ASN A 259 -17.07 6.60 10.38
C ASN A 259 -16.96 5.14 10.82
N VAL A 260 -17.05 4.25 9.84
CA VAL A 260 -16.69 2.84 9.99
C VAL A 260 -15.17 2.71 9.94
N PRO A 261 -14.55 1.94 10.83
CA PRO A 261 -13.13 1.68 10.77
C PRO A 261 -12.72 1.13 9.40
N MET A 262 -11.59 1.60 8.90
CA MET A 262 -10.98 0.97 7.75
C MET A 262 -10.55 -0.46 8.12
N GLN A 263 -10.59 -1.40 7.18
CA GLN A 263 -10.02 -2.71 7.42
C GLN A 263 -8.53 -2.61 7.76
N LEU A 264 -8.03 -3.49 8.60
CA LEU A 264 -6.60 -3.62 8.86
C LEU A 264 -5.88 -3.99 7.57
N HIS A 265 -4.79 -3.29 7.27
CA HIS A 265 -3.96 -3.48 6.09
C HIS A 265 -2.50 -3.14 6.39
N THR A 266 -1.61 -3.45 5.47
CA THR A 266 -0.24 -2.95 5.46
C THR A 266 -0.04 -2.08 4.23
N ASP A 267 0.67 -0.97 4.36
CA ASP A 267 0.96 -0.10 3.20
C ASP A 267 1.85 -0.80 2.18
N GLN A 268 2.67 -1.75 2.64
CA GLN A 268 3.58 -2.51 1.78
C GLN A 268 2.86 -3.57 0.93
N VAL A 269 1.58 -3.82 1.12
CA VAL A 269 0.80 -4.74 0.27
C VAL A 269 0.80 -4.33 -1.21
N ALA A 270 1.02 -3.06 -1.50
CA ALA A 270 1.17 -2.55 -2.87
C ALA A 270 2.45 -3.06 -3.58
N VAL A 271 3.45 -3.55 -2.83
CA VAL A 271 4.66 -4.18 -3.38
C VAL A 271 4.38 -5.65 -3.66
N GLN A 272 4.37 -6.01 -4.94
CA GLN A 272 4.03 -7.36 -5.38
C GLN A 272 5.23 -8.02 -6.07
N PRO A 273 5.61 -9.26 -5.71
CA PRO A 273 5.07 -10.05 -4.58
C PRO A 273 5.46 -9.42 -3.23
N PRO A 274 4.64 -9.59 -2.18
CA PRO A 274 4.97 -9.06 -0.86
C PRO A 274 6.27 -9.65 -0.32
N ILE A 275 7.17 -8.77 0.13
CA ILE A 275 8.44 -9.14 0.77
C ILE A 275 8.33 -8.82 2.25
N ARG A 276 8.54 -9.82 3.11
CA ARG A 276 8.25 -9.73 4.55
C ARG A 276 9.37 -9.06 5.35
N ASP A 277 10.63 -9.31 4.95
CA ASP A 277 11.79 -9.06 5.83
C ASP A 277 12.36 -7.64 5.68
N ILE A 278 11.98 -6.92 4.63
CA ILE A 278 12.52 -5.61 4.31
C ILE A 278 11.40 -4.57 4.30
N ALA A 279 11.58 -3.47 5.03
CA ALA A 279 10.74 -2.30 4.90
C ALA A 279 11.03 -1.59 3.58
N PHE A 280 10.03 -1.44 2.74
CA PHE A 280 10.11 -0.63 1.52
C PHE A 280 9.58 0.77 1.72
N GLY A 281 8.85 1.00 2.79
CA GLY A 281 8.27 2.30 3.08
C GLY A 281 8.22 2.64 4.56
N LEU A 282 8.12 3.94 4.83
CA LEU A 282 7.90 4.54 6.14
C LEU A 282 6.90 5.67 5.98
N ASN A 283 5.89 5.71 6.83
CA ASN A 283 4.87 6.74 6.83
C ASN A 283 5.03 7.67 8.03
N ILE A 284 5.01 8.97 7.82
CA ILE A 284 5.05 10.00 8.86
C ILE A 284 3.67 10.65 8.89
N LEU A 285 2.96 10.50 10.02
CA LEU A 285 1.63 11.05 10.21
C LEU A 285 1.70 12.22 11.18
N PHE A 286 1.39 13.44 10.71
CA PHE A 286 1.40 14.65 11.55
C PHE A 286 0.01 14.89 12.14
N TYR A 287 -0.10 14.92 13.45
CA TYR A 287 -1.34 15.11 14.19
C TYR A 287 -1.65 16.61 14.31
N LEU A 288 -2.79 17.02 13.76
CA LEU A 288 -3.21 18.42 13.73
C LEU A 288 -4.23 18.78 14.82
N GLU A 289 -4.50 17.84 15.70
CA GLU A 289 -5.22 17.99 16.98
C GLU A 289 -4.85 16.84 17.89
N ASP A 290 -5.33 16.86 19.13
CA ASP A 290 -5.16 15.73 20.05
C ASP A 290 -5.87 14.48 19.46
N VAL A 291 -5.11 13.42 19.27
CA VAL A 291 -5.61 12.17 18.71
C VAL A 291 -5.82 11.18 19.84
N THR A 292 -7.06 10.71 19.95
CA THR A 292 -7.52 9.77 20.99
C THR A 292 -8.21 8.57 20.35
N GLU A 293 -8.35 7.48 21.08
CA GLU A 293 -9.15 6.35 20.64
C GLU A 293 -10.57 6.79 20.25
N LYS A 294 -11.14 7.72 21.02
CA LYS A 294 -12.50 8.18 20.83
C LYS A 294 -12.71 8.97 19.54
N ASN A 295 -11.73 9.80 19.10
CA ASN A 295 -11.84 10.56 17.85
C ASN A 295 -11.23 9.85 16.64
N GLY A 296 -10.91 8.57 16.75
CA GLY A 296 -10.48 7.74 15.62
C GLY A 296 -8.96 7.70 15.41
N ALA A 297 -8.19 7.57 16.50
CA ALA A 297 -6.75 7.30 16.44
C ALA A 297 -6.43 6.17 15.46
N THR A 298 -5.31 6.28 14.77
CA THR A 298 -4.77 5.18 13.96
C THR A 298 -4.61 3.94 14.85
N ARG A 299 -5.22 2.84 14.42
CA ARG A 299 -5.15 1.55 15.07
C ARG A 299 -3.93 0.80 14.54
N VAL A 300 -3.09 0.27 15.40
CA VAL A 300 -1.88 -0.45 15.04
C VAL A 300 -1.83 -1.80 15.74
N TYR A 301 -1.32 -2.82 15.06
CA TYR A 301 -1.04 -4.13 15.64
C TYR A 301 0.45 -4.22 15.98
N PRO A 302 0.84 -4.00 17.26
CA PRO A 302 2.24 -3.92 17.64
C PRO A 302 3.01 -5.18 17.28
N GLY A 303 4.21 -5.01 16.72
CA GLY A 303 5.08 -6.11 16.31
C GLY A 303 4.68 -6.87 15.05
N SER A 304 3.52 -6.57 14.45
CA SER A 304 3.03 -7.26 13.25
C SER A 304 3.84 -6.97 11.97
N HIS A 305 4.71 -5.97 11.98
CA HIS A 305 5.67 -5.71 10.91
C HIS A 305 6.68 -6.86 10.76
N LYS A 306 6.92 -7.63 11.84
CA LYS A 306 7.78 -8.83 11.83
C LYS A 306 7.02 -9.97 11.17
N GLY A 307 7.43 -10.35 9.95
CA GLY A 307 6.80 -11.40 9.17
C GLY A 307 5.48 -11.02 8.47
N GLN A 308 4.88 -9.87 8.74
CA GLN A 308 3.66 -9.35 8.08
C GLN A 308 2.49 -10.35 8.08
N VAL A 309 2.35 -11.16 9.11
CA VAL A 309 1.23 -12.09 9.23
C VAL A 309 -0.05 -11.31 9.52
N ALA A 310 -1.15 -11.65 8.84
CA ALA A 310 -2.42 -10.99 9.08
C ALA A 310 -2.95 -11.30 10.49
N PRO A 311 -3.58 -10.33 11.16
CA PRO A 311 -4.38 -10.58 12.36
C PRO A 311 -5.47 -11.63 12.12
N GLU A 312 -6.02 -12.21 13.19
CA GLU A 312 -7.10 -13.20 13.07
C GLU A 312 -8.28 -12.65 12.31
N ASP A 313 -8.68 -11.42 12.60
CA ASP A 313 -9.71 -10.70 11.86
C ASP A 313 -9.19 -9.34 11.38
N ILE A 314 -9.18 -9.14 10.07
CA ILE A 314 -8.76 -7.87 9.44
C ILE A 314 -9.90 -6.86 9.31
N PHE A 315 -11.15 -7.26 9.58
CA PHE A 315 -12.33 -6.40 9.46
C PHE A 315 -12.73 -5.72 10.76
N THR A 316 -12.04 -6.06 11.85
CA THR A 316 -12.18 -5.40 13.14
C THR A 316 -10.87 -4.78 13.58
N VAL A 317 -10.94 -3.78 14.45
CA VAL A 317 -9.76 -3.19 15.10
C VAL A 317 -9.48 -3.83 16.47
N GLU A 318 -10.21 -4.88 16.84
CA GLU A 318 -9.96 -5.64 18.06
C GLU A 318 -8.54 -6.19 18.09
N GLY A 319 -7.92 -6.20 19.26
CA GLY A 319 -6.52 -6.62 19.43
C GLY A 319 -5.47 -5.59 19.01
N SER A 320 -5.85 -4.53 18.28
CA SER A 320 -4.94 -3.42 17.96
C SER A 320 -4.89 -2.38 19.10
N ALA A 321 -3.86 -1.53 19.10
CA ALA A 321 -3.75 -0.38 19.99
C ALA A 321 -4.08 0.92 19.26
N PRO A 322 -4.70 1.91 19.92
CA PRO A 322 -4.78 3.27 19.40
C PRO A 322 -3.41 3.96 19.55
N ALA A 323 -2.93 4.60 18.52
CA ALA A 323 -1.74 5.46 18.59
C ALA A 323 -2.18 6.86 19.03
N GLU A 324 -2.40 7.03 20.33
CA GLU A 324 -2.87 8.28 20.93
C GLU A 324 -1.72 9.25 21.18
N ALA A 325 -1.92 10.52 20.92
CA ALA A 325 -0.93 11.57 21.23
C ALA A 325 -1.53 12.97 21.09
N PRO A 326 -0.93 13.99 21.76
CA PRO A 326 -1.32 15.38 21.60
C PRO A 326 -1.04 15.91 20.19
N ALA A 327 -1.71 17.00 19.84
CA ALA A 327 -1.45 17.78 18.63
C ALA A 327 0.04 18.14 18.50
N GLY A 328 0.54 18.20 17.28
CA GLY A 328 1.95 18.46 17.00
C GLY A 328 2.85 17.21 17.09
N THR A 329 2.31 16.05 17.45
CA THR A 329 3.04 14.78 17.41
C THR A 329 3.15 14.25 15.98
N ALA A 330 4.28 13.60 15.66
CA ALA A 330 4.41 12.77 14.47
C ALA A 330 4.39 11.29 14.87
N LEU A 331 3.44 10.54 14.34
CA LEU A 331 3.42 9.08 14.38
C LEU A 331 4.23 8.55 13.20
N ILE A 332 5.27 7.77 13.49
CA ILE A 332 6.15 7.14 12.50
C ILE A 332 5.78 5.67 12.40
N VAL A 333 5.50 5.20 11.18
CA VAL A 333 4.91 3.86 10.94
C VAL A 333 5.71 3.11 9.89
N ASP A 334 6.21 1.93 10.24
CA ASP A 334 6.77 0.97 9.28
C ASP A 334 5.66 0.47 8.35
N SER A 335 5.88 0.52 7.04
CA SER A 335 4.88 0.13 6.04
C SER A 335 4.42 -1.33 6.12
N ARG A 336 5.12 -2.16 6.87
CA ARG A 336 4.79 -3.58 7.08
C ARG A 336 3.80 -3.82 8.22
N ILE A 337 3.58 -2.84 9.12
CA ILE A 337 2.69 -3.01 10.27
C ILE A 337 1.23 -3.09 9.81
N TRP A 338 0.46 -3.97 10.43
CA TRP A 338 -0.99 -4.00 10.24
C TRP A 338 -1.62 -2.86 11.02
N HIS A 339 -2.35 -2.00 10.28
CA HIS A 339 -2.95 -0.79 10.84
C HIS A 339 -4.23 -0.40 10.12
N ALA A 340 -4.97 0.54 10.69
CA ALA A 340 -6.20 1.09 10.12
C ALA A 340 -6.53 2.48 10.70
N THR A 341 -7.37 3.23 10.00
CA THR A 341 -8.06 4.39 10.60
C THR A 341 -9.09 3.88 11.62
N GLY A 342 -9.03 4.36 12.85
CA GLY A 342 -9.96 4.00 13.91
C GLY A 342 -11.33 4.63 13.74
N PRO A 343 -12.35 4.15 14.49
CA PRO A 343 -13.68 4.75 14.48
C PRO A 343 -13.68 6.07 15.27
N ASN A 344 -14.24 7.11 14.69
CA ASN A 344 -14.52 8.36 15.41
C ASN A 344 -15.92 8.27 16.06
N ARG A 345 -15.94 8.19 17.39
CA ARG A 345 -17.14 8.06 18.23
C ARG A 345 -17.50 9.36 18.94
N GLU A 346 -16.87 10.47 18.55
CA GLU A 346 -17.27 11.79 19.05
C GLU A 346 -18.65 12.18 18.53
N SER A 347 -19.29 13.12 19.19
CA SER A 347 -20.60 13.64 18.76
C SER A 347 -20.49 14.71 17.68
N ALA A 348 -19.34 15.33 17.56
CA ALA A 348 -19.03 16.41 16.60
C ALA A 348 -17.52 16.55 16.40
N GLY A 349 -17.13 17.38 15.45
CA GLY A 349 -15.74 17.68 15.16
C GLY A 349 -15.18 16.83 14.00
N GLU A 350 -13.90 16.95 13.79
CA GLU A 350 -13.17 16.23 12.76
C GLU A 350 -11.71 16.05 13.17
N ARG A 351 -11.14 14.91 12.88
CA ARG A 351 -9.76 14.58 13.21
C ARG A 351 -8.91 14.55 11.93
N PRO A 352 -8.28 15.69 11.57
CA PRO A 352 -7.36 15.78 10.45
C PRO A 352 -5.97 15.26 10.83
N VAL A 353 -5.37 14.48 9.92
CA VAL A 353 -3.98 14.01 9.98
C VAL A 353 -3.37 14.13 8.61
N ILE A 354 -2.15 14.65 8.51
CA ILE A 354 -1.36 14.63 7.27
C ILE A 354 -0.53 13.36 7.25
N LEU A 355 -0.51 12.69 6.11
CA LEU A 355 0.24 11.45 5.87
C LEU A 355 1.29 11.72 4.80
N LEU A 356 2.54 11.52 5.16
CA LEU A 356 3.68 11.67 4.26
C LEU A 356 4.39 10.31 4.15
N PHE A 357 4.08 9.59 3.10
CA PHE A 357 4.54 8.23 2.90
C PHE A 357 5.70 8.17 1.92
N PHE A 358 6.84 7.70 2.39
CA PHE A 358 8.04 7.45 1.60
C PHE A 358 8.21 5.98 1.27
N MET A 359 8.77 5.70 0.10
CA MET A 359 9.24 4.37 -0.28
C MET A 359 10.65 4.44 -0.88
N ARG A 360 11.33 3.28 -0.93
CA ARG A 360 12.61 3.15 -1.63
C ARG A 360 12.45 3.53 -3.10
N SER A 361 13.44 4.20 -3.67
CA SER A 361 13.37 4.84 -5.00
C SER A 361 13.08 3.90 -6.17
N PHE A 362 13.28 2.59 -6.01
CA PHE A 362 12.97 1.59 -7.04
C PHE A 362 11.52 1.10 -7.03
N ILE A 363 10.71 1.58 -6.07
CA ILE A 363 9.27 1.31 -6.02
C ILE A 363 8.52 2.43 -6.74
N ARG A 364 7.59 2.06 -7.63
CA ARG A 364 6.76 3.05 -8.30
C ARG A 364 5.89 3.80 -7.30
N GLN A 365 5.89 5.12 -7.40
CA GLN A 365 5.04 6.00 -6.58
C GLN A 365 3.55 5.73 -6.85
N GLN A 366 2.74 5.79 -5.81
CA GLN A 366 1.30 5.67 -5.91
C GLN A 366 0.68 6.93 -6.56
N GLU A 367 1.18 8.12 -6.20
CA GLU A 367 0.81 9.37 -6.87
C GLU A 367 1.72 9.61 -8.09
N ASN A 368 1.13 10.00 -9.22
CA ASN A 368 1.89 10.33 -10.42
C ASN A 368 2.39 11.77 -10.39
N ASN A 369 3.43 12.03 -9.60
CA ASN A 369 4.01 13.36 -9.43
C ASN A 369 4.62 13.90 -10.74
N PHE A 370 5.11 13.04 -11.62
CA PHE A 370 5.63 13.48 -12.93
C PHE A 370 4.55 14.09 -13.82
N LEU A 371 3.32 13.63 -13.71
CA LEU A 371 2.18 14.20 -14.44
C LEU A 371 1.58 15.40 -13.71
N SER A 372 1.34 15.29 -12.41
CA SER A 372 0.63 16.31 -11.64
C SER A 372 1.44 17.61 -11.48
N LEU A 373 2.77 17.52 -11.41
CA LEU A 373 3.67 18.66 -11.18
C LEU A 373 4.12 19.38 -12.45
N ARG A 374 3.70 18.95 -13.62
CA ARG A 374 3.90 19.71 -14.87
C ARG A 374 3.13 21.03 -14.90
N ARG A 375 2.36 21.32 -13.86
CA ARG A 375 1.64 22.58 -13.71
C ARG A 375 2.63 23.71 -13.42
N SER A 376 2.50 24.80 -14.19
CA SER A 376 3.42 25.93 -14.11
C SER A 376 3.39 26.71 -12.79
N ASP A 377 2.28 26.58 -12.02
CA ASP A 377 2.10 27.26 -10.74
C ASP A 377 2.82 26.58 -9.56
N VAL A 378 3.15 25.29 -9.67
CA VAL A 378 3.81 24.54 -8.60
C VAL A 378 5.29 24.29 -8.90
N TRP A 379 5.60 23.88 -10.14
CA TRP A 379 6.96 23.53 -10.54
C TRP A 379 8.03 24.57 -10.21
N PRO A 380 7.83 25.89 -10.47
CA PRO A 380 8.81 26.91 -10.12
C PRO A 380 9.07 27.08 -8.63
N LYS A 381 8.14 26.61 -7.77
CA LYS A 381 8.26 26.70 -6.31
C LYS A 381 9.05 25.53 -5.70
N LEU A 382 9.26 24.44 -6.47
CA LEU A 382 9.96 23.26 -5.98
C LEU A 382 11.45 23.53 -5.84
N SER A 383 11.96 23.42 -4.61
CA SER A 383 13.40 23.38 -4.35
C SER A 383 14.01 22.08 -4.88
N ASP A 384 15.34 22.03 -4.96
CA ASP A 384 16.06 20.78 -5.30
C ASP A 384 15.77 19.66 -4.31
N ARG A 385 15.58 19.99 -3.02
CA ARG A 385 15.15 19.07 -2.00
C ARG A 385 13.78 18.43 -2.34
N HIS A 386 12.80 19.26 -2.69
CA HIS A 386 11.47 18.80 -3.09
C HIS A 386 11.55 17.89 -4.32
N LYS A 387 12.29 18.31 -5.36
CA LYS A 387 12.47 17.53 -6.58
C LYS A 387 13.14 16.18 -6.30
N ARG A 388 14.11 16.15 -5.38
CA ARG A 388 14.78 14.92 -4.95
C ARG A 388 13.81 13.96 -4.29
N MET A 389 13.06 14.45 -3.29
CA MET A 389 12.05 13.65 -2.58
C MET A 389 10.93 13.15 -3.50
N LEU A 390 10.64 13.85 -4.59
CA LEU A 390 9.60 13.49 -5.56
C LEU A 390 10.10 12.57 -6.68
N GLY A 391 11.37 12.16 -6.65
CA GLY A 391 11.93 11.20 -7.60
C GLY A 391 12.37 11.80 -8.93
N PHE A 392 12.57 13.12 -9.02
CA PHE A 392 13.06 13.79 -10.23
C PHE A 392 14.58 13.73 -10.39
N TYR A 393 15.30 13.12 -9.45
CA TYR A 393 16.74 12.93 -9.50
C TYR A 393 17.09 11.50 -9.91
N THR A 394 18.22 11.35 -10.55
CA THR A 394 18.77 10.03 -10.88
C THR A 394 19.29 9.34 -9.64
N THR A 395 19.03 8.04 -9.52
CA THR A 395 19.53 7.17 -8.45
C THR A 395 20.05 5.89 -9.06
N GLY A 396 21.34 5.69 -9.08
CA GLY A 396 21.96 4.60 -9.84
C GLY A 396 21.51 4.65 -11.31
N ALA A 397 20.88 3.58 -11.81
CA ALA A 397 20.36 3.51 -13.18
C ALA A 397 18.91 4.01 -13.34
N LEU A 398 18.27 4.50 -12.24
CA LEU A 398 16.87 4.92 -12.24
C LEU A 398 16.74 6.43 -12.40
N GLY A 399 15.66 6.87 -13.07
CA GLY A 399 15.33 8.29 -13.22
C GLY A 399 16.17 9.03 -14.27
N GLY A 400 16.98 8.34 -15.07
CA GLY A 400 17.77 8.95 -16.12
C GLY A 400 16.91 9.50 -17.27
N VAL A 401 17.39 10.54 -17.93
CA VAL A 401 16.78 11.13 -19.11
C VAL A 401 17.77 11.09 -20.26
N ASP A 402 17.37 10.49 -21.38
CA ASP A 402 18.16 10.41 -22.60
C ASP A 402 19.58 9.84 -22.39
N GLY A 403 19.69 8.83 -21.51
CA GLY A 403 20.98 8.19 -21.14
C GLY A 403 21.78 8.91 -20.06
N GLU A 404 21.34 10.05 -19.55
CA GLU A 404 21.96 10.73 -18.41
C GLU A 404 21.54 10.02 -17.11
N VAL A 405 22.51 9.37 -16.48
CA VAL A 405 22.28 8.52 -15.28
C VAL A 405 23.25 8.85 -14.14
N ARG A 406 23.83 10.06 -14.13
CA ARG A 406 24.72 10.46 -13.03
C ARG A 406 23.93 10.56 -11.73
N GLU A 407 24.36 9.81 -10.74
CA GLU A 407 23.70 9.75 -9.45
C GLU A 407 23.59 11.13 -8.78
N GLY A 408 22.44 11.42 -8.20
CA GLY A 408 22.17 12.66 -7.50
C GLY A 408 22.05 13.89 -8.40
N VAL A 409 22.04 13.73 -9.72
CA VAL A 409 21.91 14.82 -10.68
C VAL A 409 20.45 14.99 -11.07
N PHE A 410 19.96 16.21 -10.93
CA PHE A 410 18.70 16.61 -11.52
C PHE A 410 18.91 16.96 -12.98
N VAL A 411 18.30 16.20 -13.88
CA VAL A 411 18.35 16.46 -15.31
C VAL A 411 17.19 17.38 -15.68
N GLU A 412 17.48 18.66 -15.83
CA GLU A 412 16.49 19.60 -16.34
C GLU A 412 16.16 19.30 -17.81
N TRP A 413 14.91 19.52 -18.16
CA TRP A 413 14.49 19.48 -19.54
C TRP A 413 15.12 20.65 -20.30
N LYS A 414 16.22 20.36 -21.00
CA LYS A 414 16.92 21.31 -21.88
C LYS A 414 16.49 21.10 -23.34
N ASP A 415 16.70 22.11 -24.15
CA ASP A 415 16.49 21.99 -25.58
C ASP A 415 17.32 20.81 -26.15
N GLY A 416 16.62 19.86 -26.74
CA GLY A 416 17.21 18.65 -27.32
C GLY A 416 17.25 17.42 -26.41
N VAL A 417 17.11 17.56 -25.08
CA VAL A 417 17.06 16.40 -24.16
C VAL A 417 15.66 15.78 -24.24
N GLY A 418 15.60 14.46 -24.46
CA GLY A 418 14.34 13.71 -24.59
C GLY A 418 13.50 14.09 -25.81
N LYS A 419 13.98 14.91 -26.72
CA LYS A 419 13.34 15.17 -28.00
C LYS A 419 13.71 14.09 -29.00
N MET A 420 12.71 13.42 -29.53
CA MET A 420 12.93 12.57 -30.69
C MET A 420 13.28 13.46 -31.89
N ARG A 421 14.51 13.32 -32.40
CA ARG A 421 14.89 14.01 -33.64
C ARG A 421 14.15 13.38 -34.80
N ALA A 422 13.29 14.15 -35.44
CA ALA A 422 12.68 13.70 -36.67
C ALA A 422 13.77 13.45 -37.72
N PRO A 423 13.64 12.39 -38.55
CA PRO A 423 14.61 12.09 -39.60
C PRO A 423 14.86 13.26 -40.57
N ASN A 424 13.95 14.20 -40.62
CA ASN A 424 13.98 15.35 -41.53
C ASN A 424 14.65 16.61 -40.94
N ASP A 425 15.02 16.61 -39.65
CA ASP A 425 15.80 17.73 -39.06
C ASP A 425 17.31 17.65 -39.40
N ARG A 426 17.66 16.86 -40.39
CA ARG A 426 19.02 16.76 -40.93
C ARG A 426 19.17 17.63 -42.18
N SER A 427 18.83 18.88 -42.09
CA SER A 427 19.18 19.86 -43.11
C SER A 427 20.23 20.86 -42.58
#